data_6a1dba296925932ab18dfe16f0db88a7
#
_entry.id   6a1dba296925932ab18dfe16f0db88a7
#
_cell.length_a   1.000
_cell.length_b   1.000
_cell.length_c   1.000
_cell.angle_alpha   90.00
_cell.angle_beta   90.00
_cell.angle_gamma   90.00
#
_symmetry.space_group_name_H-M   'P 1'
#
loop_
_entity.id
_entity.type
_entity.pdbx_description
1 polymer ?
#
loop_
_entity_poly.entity_id
_entity_poly.type
_entity_poly.pdbx_seq_one_letter_code
_entity_poly.pdbx_strand_id
1 'polypeptide(L)' 'MNKDRIVGAAKEAQGSVKETIGKAVGDTKLRSDGKAEKVEGKVQNAVGGLKDALKR' A
#
# COMPACT_ATOMS: atom_id res chain seq x y z
N MET A 1 -8.90 -13.73 3.07
CA MET A 1 -7.46 -13.53 3.04
C MET A 1 -6.98 -13.03 1.69
N ASN A 2 -7.45 -13.63 0.60
CA ASN A 2 -7.16 -13.08 -0.73
C ASN A 2 -7.60 -11.64 -0.85
N LYS A 3 -8.71 -11.29 -0.23
CA LYS A 3 -9.24 -9.94 -0.24
C LYS A 3 -8.26 -8.94 0.38
N ASP A 4 -7.68 -9.31 1.53
CA ASP A 4 -6.70 -8.45 2.19
C ASP A 4 -5.46 -8.25 1.33
N ARG A 5 -5.03 -9.29 0.64
CA ARG A 5 -3.86 -9.20 -0.22
C ARG A 5 -4.13 -8.33 -1.44
N ILE A 6 -5.32 -8.47 -2.02
CA ILE A 6 -5.71 -7.66 -3.18
C ILE A 6 -5.84 -6.20 -2.79
N VAL A 7 -6.50 -5.91 -1.68
CA VAL A 7 -6.67 -4.54 -1.20
C VAL A 7 -5.32 -3.94 -0.82
N GLY A 8 -4.48 -4.73 -0.14
CA GLY A 8 -3.15 -4.27 0.23
C GLY A 8 -2.30 -3.93 -0.98
N ALA A 9 -2.32 -4.80 -2.00
CA ALA A 9 -1.57 -4.56 -3.23
C ALA A 9 -2.10 -3.32 -3.97
N ALA A 10 -3.43 -3.14 -4.00
CA ALA A 10 -4.02 -1.97 -4.63
C ALA A 10 -3.63 -0.68 -3.92
N LYS A 11 -3.65 -0.69 -2.58
CA LYS A 11 -3.23 0.48 -1.80
C LYS A 11 -1.75 0.79 -1.99
N GLU A 12 -0.93 -0.23 -2.03
CA GLU A 12 0.51 -0.06 -2.26
C GLU A 12 0.76 0.57 -3.63
N ALA A 13 0.08 0.07 -4.66
CA ALA A 13 0.23 0.60 -6.00
C ALA A 13 -0.27 2.05 -6.07
N GLN A 14 -1.40 2.34 -5.46
CA GLN A 14 -1.97 3.68 -5.42
C GLN A 14 -1.05 4.65 -4.69
N GLY A 15 -0.48 4.20 -3.57
CA GLY A 15 0.47 5.01 -2.82
C GLY A 15 1.72 5.31 -3.62
N SER A 16 2.24 4.31 -4.36
CA SER A 16 3.41 4.51 -5.21
C SER A 16 3.16 5.53 -6.31
N VAL A 17 1.97 5.50 -6.92
CA VAL A 17 1.59 6.47 -7.94
C VAL A 17 1.53 7.87 -7.35
N LYS A 18 0.89 8.02 -6.19
CA LYS A 18 0.79 9.32 -5.52
C LYS A 18 2.17 9.86 -5.14
N GLU A 19 3.03 8.99 -4.63
CA GLU A 19 4.37 9.39 -4.25
C GLU A 19 5.15 9.87 -5.46
N THR A 20 5.06 9.14 -6.57
CA THR A 20 5.76 9.50 -7.80
C THR A 20 5.25 10.83 -8.36
N ILE A 21 3.94 11.02 -8.40
CA ILE A 21 3.35 12.27 -8.88
C ILE A 21 3.74 13.43 -7.96
N GLY A 22 3.69 13.21 -6.64
CA GLY A 22 4.09 14.22 -5.68
C GLY A 22 5.52 14.68 -5.88
N LYS A 23 6.43 13.74 -6.14
CA LYS A 23 7.82 14.08 -6.46
C LYS A 23 7.93 14.90 -7.74
N ALA A 24 7.20 14.46 -8.77
CA ALA A 24 7.28 15.10 -10.09
C ALA A 24 6.79 16.54 -10.08
N VAL A 25 5.75 16.85 -9.30
CA VAL A 25 5.17 18.19 -9.23
C VAL A 25 5.65 18.98 -8.01
N GLY A 26 6.46 18.39 -7.17
CA GLY A 26 6.95 19.05 -5.96
C GLY A 26 5.91 19.19 -4.86
N ASP A 27 4.89 18.35 -4.86
CA ASP A 27 3.83 18.37 -3.85
C ASP A 27 4.20 17.45 -2.69
N THR A 28 4.71 18.05 -1.62
CA THR A 28 5.20 17.32 -0.45
C THR A 28 4.09 16.54 0.24
N LYS A 29 2.90 17.15 0.32
CA LYS A 29 1.77 16.49 0.98
C LYS A 29 1.31 15.26 0.21
N LEU A 30 1.20 15.38 -1.10
CA LEU A 30 0.80 14.26 -1.94
C LEU A 30 1.82 13.12 -1.85
N ARG A 31 3.09 13.47 -1.83
CA ARG A 31 4.18 12.51 -1.69
C ARG A 31 4.09 11.78 -0.36
N SER A 32 3.86 12.51 0.73
CA SER A 32 3.72 11.92 2.06
C SER A 32 2.50 11.02 2.16
N ASP A 33 1.37 11.47 1.61
CA ASP A 33 0.14 10.69 1.59
C ASP A 33 0.33 9.40 0.81
N GLY A 34 0.99 9.49 -0.33
CA GLY A 34 1.28 8.31 -1.14
C GLY A 34 2.17 7.31 -0.42
N LYS A 35 3.18 7.81 0.27
CA LYS A 35 4.08 6.97 1.04
C LYS A 35 3.34 6.26 2.17
N ALA A 36 2.46 6.98 2.87
CA ALA A 36 1.68 6.41 3.95
C ALA A 36 0.74 5.31 3.43
N GLU A 37 0.08 5.55 2.31
CA GLU A 37 -0.79 4.56 1.69
C GLU A 37 -0.01 3.31 1.25
N LYS A 38 1.16 3.51 0.71
CA LYS A 38 2.03 2.42 0.30
C LYS A 38 2.39 1.52 1.47
N VAL A 39 2.77 2.13 2.60
CA VAL A 39 3.10 1.40 3.81
C VAL A 39 1.88 0.66 4.35
N GLU A 40 0.73 1.33 4.36
CA GLU A 40 -0.52 0.72 4.80
C GLU A 40 -0.85 -0.51 3.95
N GLY A 41 -0.69 -0.39 2.64
CA GLY A 41 -0.93 -1.52 1.74
C GLY A 41 0.01 -2.69 2.01
N LYS A 42 1.27 -2.41 2.28
CA LYS A 42 2.24 -3.45 2.60
C LYS A 42 1.88 -4.17 3.89
N VAL A 43 1.47 -3.43 4.92
CA VAL A 43 1.06 -4.01 6.19
C VAL A 43 -0.16 -4.90 5.99
N GLN A 44 -1.14 -4.41 5.26
CA GLN A 44 -2.36 -5.18 5.01
C GLN A 44 -2.08 -6.46 4.23
N ASN A 45 -1.21 -6.37 3.24
CA ASN A 45 -0.80 -7.52 2.45
C ASN A 45 -0.07 -8.55 3.32
N ALA A 46 0.81 -8.09 4.21
CA ALA A 46 1.52 -8.97 5.13
C ALA A 46 0.57 -9.68 6.09
N VAL A 47 -0.44 -8.96 6.60
CA VAL A 47 -1.46 -9.53 7.47
C VAL A 47 -2.23 -10.63 6.74
N GLY A 48 -2.60 -10.36 5.47
CA GLY A 48 -3.28 -11.35 4.67
C GLY A 48 -2.45 -12.62 4.47
N GLY A 49 -1.15 -12.45 4.19
CA GLY A 49 -0.24 -13.59 4.05
C GLY A 49 -0.10 -14.38 5.33
N LEU A 50 -0.05 -13.68 6.47
CA LEU A 50 0.06 -14.32 7.77
C LEU A 50 -1.19 -15.14 8.10
N LYS A 51 -2.35 -14.59 7.82
CA LYS A 51 -3.60 -15.29 8.01
C LYS A 51 -3.69 -16.55 7.16
N ASP A 52 -3.25 -16.46 5.93
CA ASP A 52 -3.22 -17.62 5.04
C ASP A 52 -2.31 -18.71 5.60
N ALA A 53 -1.15 -18.34 6.11
CA ALA A 53 -0.20 -19.27 6.70
C ALA A 53 -0.79 -19.96 7.93
N LEU A 54 -1.49 -19.20 8.77
CA LEU A 54 -2.11 -19.76 9.99
C LEU A 54 -3.30 -20.65 9.69
N LYS A 55 -3.90 -20.48 8.56
CA LYS A 55 -5.10 -21.23 8.18
C LYS A 55 -4.80 -22.67 7.79
N ARG A 56 -3.59 -22.98 7.53
CA ARG A 56 -3.16 -24.33 7.16
C ARG A 56 -3.16 -25.25 8.38
#